data_3140df424b249aa967c5a328f73cfb01
#
_entry.id   3140df424b249aa967c5a328f73cfb01
#
_cell.length_a   1.000
_cell.length_b   1.000
_cell.length_c   1.000
_cell.angle_alpha   90.00
_cell.angle_beta   90.00
_cell.angle_gamma   90.00
#
_symmetry.space_group_name_H-M   'P 1'
#
loop_
_entity.id
_entity.type
_entity.pdbx_description
1 polymer ?
#
loop_
_entity_poly.entity_id
_entity_poly.type
_entity_poly.pdbx_seq_one_letter_code
_entity_poly.pdbx_strand_id
1 'polypeptide(L)'
;PLDTERGYHIHFKGFEHLLSRPVVFANRGFGITPMEQGLRVVGTVEFGGLKNPLSKSRIKNLVNNAKYMLDGLPEHNDEWLGFRPTLPDFLPVIGNSKNYKNVFYSFGHHHLGWTLGAISGKIISKMISNEKTNLDLQPYSSLRFT
;
A
#
# COMPACT_ATOMS: atom_id res chain seq x y z
N PRO A 1 -0.05 -17.62 4.62
CA PRO A 1 -1.27 -17.13 3.96
C PRO A 1 -1.10 -15.73 3.35
N LEU A 2 0.12 -15.40 2.81
CA LEU A 2 0.38 -14.14 2.12
C LEU A 2 -0.36 -14.12 0.78
N ASP A 3 -1.12 -13.07 0.52
CA ASP A 3 -1.81 -12.79 -0.73
C ASP A 3 -1.56 -11.33 -1.13
N THR A 4 -2.25 -10.84 -2.13
CA THR A 4 -2.09 -9.48 -2.63
C THR A 4 -3.39 -8.69 -2.66
N GLU A 5 -3.34 -7.48 -2.14
CA GLU A 5 -4.30 -6.42 -2.46
C GLU A 5 -3.80 -5.62 -3.65
N ARG A 6 -4.47 -5.76 -4.77
CA ARG A 6 -4.16 -5.01 -5.99
C ARG A 6 -4.63 -3.57 -5.84
N GLY A 7 -3.69 -2.64 -6.00
CA GLY A 7 -3.96 -1.21 -5.94
C GLY A 7 -3.76 -0.54 -7.29
N TYR A 8 -4.54 0.50 -7.55
CA TYR A 8 -4.56 1.19 -8.84
C TYR A 8 -4.25 2.66 -8.68
N HIS A 9 -3.56 3.24 -9.66
CA HIS A 9 -3.53 4.68 -9.84
C HIS A 9 -3.48 5.08 -11.31
N ILE A 10 -3.86 6.32 -11.56
CA ILE A 10 -3.74 7.00 -12.85
C ILE A 10 -3.07 8.35 -12.65
N HIS A 11 -2.54 8.94 -13.72
CA HIS A 11 -1.99 10.29 -13.71
C HIS A 11 -2.67 11.19 -14.74
N PHE A 12 -2.77 12.48 -14.38
CA PHE A 12 -3.07 13.58 -15.30
C PHE A 12 -1.83 14.48 -15.36
N LYS A 13 -1.00 14.32 -16.39
CA LYS A 13 0.26 15.06 -16.56
C LYS A 13 -0.02 16.53 -16.81
N GLY A 14 0.75 17.42 -16.14
CA GLY A 14 0.60 18.87 -16.24
C GLY A 14 -0.53 19.46 -15.39
N PHE A 15 -1.22 18.64 -14.62
CA PHE A 15 -2.34 19.06 -13.75
C PHE A 15 -2.01 19.02 -12.26
N GLU A 16 -0.76 18.79 -11.88
CA GLU A 16 -0.28 18.80 -10.49
C GLU A 16 -0.53 20.13 -9.79
N HIS A 17 -0.55 21.24 -10.54
CA HIS A 17 -0.81 22.60 -10.03
C HIS A 17 -2.22 22.79 -9.46
N LEU A 18 -3.19 21.93 -9.77
CA LEU A 18 -4.56 22.05 -9.26
C LEU A 18 -4.67 21.83 -7.76
N LEU A 19 -3.69 21.16 -7.14
CA LEU A 19 -3.64 20.94 -5.70
C LEU A 19 -2.28 21.30 -5.15
N SER A 20 -2.26 21.87 -3.94
CA SER A 20 -1.02 22.16 -3.20
C SER A 20 -0.62 21.06 -2.22
N ARG A 21 -1.48 20.07 -1.99
CA ARG A 21 -1.29 18.97 -1.04
C ARG A 21 -2.14 17.76 -1.39
N PRO A 22 -1.84 16.58 -0.86
CA PRO A 22 -2.72 15.41 -0.99
C PRO A 22 -4.09 15.67 -0.37
N VAL A 23 -5.15 15.19 -1.04
CA VAL A 23 -6.54 15.25 -0.59
C VAL A 23 -7.14 13.86 -0.67
N VAL A 24 -7.78 13.43 0.42
CA VAL A 24 -8.48 12.13 0.50
C VAL A 24 -9.99 12.37 0.57
N PHE A 25 -10.73 11.71 -0.30
CA PHE A 25 -12.19 11.72 -0.35
C PHE A 25 -12.72 10.45 0.31
N ALA A 26 -12.85 10.48 1.63
CA ALA A 26 -13.21 9.31 2.44
C ALA A 26 -14.53 8.65 1.98
N ASN A 27 -15.55 9.44 1.66
CA ASN A 27 -16.86 8.94 1.23
C ASN A 27 -16.84 8.20 -0.12
N ARG A 28 -15.78 8.36 -0.91
CA ARG A 28 -15.61 7.72 -2.21
C ARG A 28 -14.41 6.77 -2.27
N GLY A 29 -13.63 6.68 -1.19
CA GLY A 29 -12.52 5.76 -1.07
C GLY A 29 -11.37 6.01 -2.04
N PHE A 30 -11.06 7.27 -2.37
CA PHE A 30 -9.94 7.61 -3.24
C PHE A 30 -9.20 8.86 -2.76
N GLY A 31 -7.99 9.04 -3.26
CA GLY A 31 -7.16 10.21 -2.99
C GLY A 31 -6.56 10.80 -4.25
N ILE A 32 -6.29 12.09 -4.21
CA ILE A 32 -5.59 12.83 -5.27
C ILE A 32 -4.36 13.49 -4.67
N THR A 33 -3.23 13.37 -5.35
CA THR A 33 -1.94 13.87 -4.86
C THR A 33 -1.17 14.54 -6.00
N PRO A 34 -0.71 15.80 -5.83
CA PRO A 34 0.23 16.39 -6.77
C PRO A 34 1.59 15.69 -6.65
N MET A 35 2.12 15.21 -7.76
CA MET A 35 3.39 14.49 -7.88
C MET A 35 4.20 15.09 -9.02
N GLU A 36 5.51 14.81 -9.08
CA GLU A 36 6.37 15.23 -10.18
C GLU A 36 5.91 14.70 -11.54
N GLN A 37 5.29 13.53 -11.57
CA GLN A 37 4.77 12.89 -12.78
C GLN A 37 3.39 13.40 -13.21
N GLY A 38 2.80 14.33 -12.46
CA GLY A 38 1.46 14.85 -12.68
C GLY A 38 0.53 14.66 -11.49
N LEU A 39 -0.72 14.99 -11.65
CA LEU A 39 -1.74 14.79 -10.62
C LEU A 39 -2.10 13.30 -10.55
N ARG A 40 -1.71 12.63 -9.45
CA ARG A 40 -1.98 11.20 -9.23
C ARG A 40 -3.32 11.00 -8.56
N VAL A 41 -4.14 10.12 -9.12
CA VAL A 41 -5.40 9.66 -8.52
C VAL A 41 -5.24 8.21 -8.13
N VAL A 42 -5.43 7.91 -6.84
CA VAL A 42 -5.27 6.57 -6.27
C VAL A 42 -6.55 6.13 -5.56
N GLY A 43 -6.80 4.84 -5.53
CA GLY A 43 -7.92 4.26 -4.78
C GLY A 43 -8.14 2.83 -5.18
N THR A 44 -9.22 2.28 -4.69
CA THR A 44 -9.64 0.92 -4.93
C THR A 44 -8.69 -0.17 -4.40
N VAL A 45 -9.28 -1.25 -3.96
CA VAL A 45 -8.61 -2.48 -3.58
C VAL A 45 -9.28 -3.62 -4.33
N GLU A 46 -8.50 -4.56 -4.82
CA GLU A 46 -8.99 -5.74 -5.50
C GLU A 46 -8.24 -6.99 -5.04
N PHE A 47 -8.99 -8.03 -4.70
CA PHE A 47 -8.45 -9.37 -4.47
C PHE A 47 -8.54 -10.18 -5.77
N GLY A 48 -7.54 -10.08 -6.62
CA GLY A 48 -7.52 -10.66 -7.97
C GLY A 48 -6.28 -11.49 -8.26
N GLY A 49 -5.46 -11.76 -7.24
CA GLY A 49 -4.20 -12.48 -7.38
C GLY A 49 -3.18 -11.75 -8.26
N LEU A 50 -2.09 -12.44 -8.58
CA LEU A 50 -0.95 -11.85 -9.27
C LEU A 50 -1.05 -11.91 -10.81
N LYS A 51 -1.89 -12.81 -11.37
CA LYS A 51 -1.91 -13.13 -12.80
C LYS A 51 -2.96 -12.39 -13.61
N ASN A 52 -4.02 -11.93 -12.98
CA ASN A 52 -5.11 -11.26 -13.70
C ASN A 52 -4.63 -9.92 -14.28
N PRO A 53 -5.07 -9.55 -15.49
CA PRO A 53 -4.73 -8.26 -16.07
C PRO A 53 -5.30 -7.11 -15.27
N LEU A 54 -4.84 -5.90 -15.55
CA LEU A 54 -5.38 -4.65 -15.00
C LEU A 54 -6.88 -4.52 -15.29
N SER A 55 -7.67 -4.20 -14.27
CA SER A 55 -9.13 -4.04 -14.39
C SER A 55 -9.50 -2.67 -14.94
N LYS A 56 -10.00 -2.62 -16.18
CA LYS A 56 -10.46 -1.38 -16.83
C LYS A 56 -11.63 -0.72 -16.10
N SER A 57 -12.48 -1.49 -15.43
CA SER A 57 -13.59 -0.92 -14.64
C SER A 57 -13.08 -0.13 -13.43
N ARG A 58 -11.99 -0.56 -12.80
CA ARG A 58 -11.37 0.16 -11.68
C ARG A 58 -10.67 1.43 -12.14
N ILE A 59 -10.00 1.41 -13.29
CA ILE A 59 -9.46 2.62 -13.92
C ILE A 59 -10.58 3.61 -14.23
N LYS A 60 -11.65 3.15 -14.87
CA LYS A 60 -12.82 4.01 -15.18
C LYS A 60 -13.42 4.64 -13.91
N ASN A 61 -13.47 3.90 -12.80
CA ASN A 61 -13.93 4.44 -11.52
C ASN A 61 -13.02 5.55 -11.00
N LEU A 62 -11.70 5.40 -11.09
CA LEU A 62 -10.74 6.46 -10.70
C LEU A 62 -10.91 7.71 -11.58
N VAL A 63 -11.04 7.54 -12.90
CA VAL A 63 -11.30 8.65 -13.84
C VAL A 63 -12.59 9.38 -13.50
N ASN A 64 -13.69 8.65 -13.29
CA ASN A 64 -14.99 9.25 -12.95
C ASN A 64 -14.93 10.01 -11.61
N ASN A 65 -14.25 9.46 -10.62
CA ASN A 65 -14.08 10.12 -9.33
C ASN A 65 -13.24 11.39 -9.45
N ALA A 66 -12.14 11.35 -10.22
CA ALA A 66 -11.31 12.53 -10.45
C ALA A 66 -12.09 13.64 -11.18
N LYS A 67 -12.77 13.31 -12.27
CA LYS A 67 -13.60 14.25 -13.07
C LYS A 67 -14.82 14.79 -12.30
N TYR A 68 -15.32 14.06 -11.32
CA TYR A 68 -16.37 14.54 -10.41
C TYR A 68 -15.88 15.61 -9.45
N MET A 69 -14.61 15.52 -9.01
CA MET A 69 -14.04 16.40 -8.00
C MET A 69 -13.27 17.59 -8.58
N LEU A 70 -12.78 17.45 -9.79
CA LEU A 70 -11.97 18.47 -10.48
C LEU A 70 -12.48 18.64 -11.91
N ASP A 71 -12.96 19.83 -12.22
CA ASP A 71 -13.41 20.16 -13.56
C ASP A 71 -12.22 20.29 -14.53
N GLY A 72 -12.49 20.07 -15.81
CA GLY A 72 -11.53 20.33 -16.89
C GLY A 72 -10.39 19.31 -17.00
N LEU A 73 -10.44 18.20 -16.30
CA LEU A 73 -9.43 17.14 -16.48
C LEU A 73 -9.56 16.47 -17.86
N PRO A 74 -8.46 16.32 -18.60
CA PRO A 74 -8.44 15.61 -19.89
C PRO A 74 -8.59 14.10 -19.74
N GLU A 75 -8.21 13.34 -20.77
CA GLU A 75 -7.95 11.92 -20.62
C GLU A 75 -6.68 11.68 -19.79
N HIS A 76 -6.69 10.64 -18.97
CA HIS A 76 -5.54 10.26 -18.15
C HIS A 76 -4.39 9.72 -19.01
N ASN A 77 -3.17 9.85 -18.52
CA ASN A 77 -1.98 9.47 -19.28
C ASN A 77 -1.50 8.05 -19.01
N ASP A 78 -1.44 7.67 -17.73
CA ASP A 78 -0.82 6.42 -17.30
C ASP A 78 -1.79 5.63 -16.41
N GLU A 79 -1.78 4.32 -16.57
CA GLU A 79 -2.50 3.38 -15.72
C GLU A 79 -1.49 2.49 -15.00
N TRP A 80 -1.62 2.34 -13.70
CA TRP A 80 -0.72 1.52 -12.92
C TRP A 80 -1.48 0.56 -12.01
N LEU A 81 -0.93 -0.66 -11.92
CA LEU A 81 -1.38 -1.72 -11.03
C LEU A 81 -0.22 -2.15 -10.14
N GLY A 82 -0.40 -2.14 -8.84
CA GLY A 82 0.55 -2.65 -7.86
C GLY A 82 -0.04 -3.73 -6.97
N PHE A 83 0.86 -4.50 -6.38
CA PHE A 83 0.55 -5.68 -5.57
C PHE A 83 1.01 -5.44 -4.15
N ARG A 84 0.08 -5.10 -3.24
CA ARG A 84 0.40 -4.93 -1.82
C ARG A 84 0.47 -6.29 -1.15
N PRO A 85 1.55 -6.61 -0.43
CA PRO A 85 1.63 -7.85 0.32
C PRO A 85 0.67 -7.81 1.51
N THR A 86 -0.31 -8.70 1.49
CA THR A 86 -1.44 -8.70 2.43
C THR A 86 -1.54 -10.01 3.18
N LEU A 87 -1.84 -9.92 4.47
CA LEU A 87 -2.12 -11.05 5.34
C LEU A 87 -3.59 -11.02 5.81
N PRO A 88 -4.22 -12.15 6.11
CA PRO A 88 -5.66 -12.21 6.40
C PRO A 88 -6.14 -11.36 7.57
N ASP A 89 -5.25 -11.11 8.53
CA ASP A 89 -5.52 -10.32 9.74
C ASP A 89 -5.07 -8.87 9.64
N PHE A 90 -4.55 -8.46 8.49
CA PHE A 90 -4.03 -7.12 8.23
C PHE A 90 -2.87 -6.69 9.14
N LEU A 91 -2.23 -7.58 9.85
CA LEU A 91 -1.02 -7.29 10.62
C LEU A 91 0.23 -7.79 9.86
N PRO A 92 1.34 -7.03 9.87
CA PRO A 92 2.58 -7.52 9.28
C PRO A 92 3.15 -8.70 10.06
N VAL A 93 4.03 -9.48 9.43
CA VAL A 93 4.90 -10.41 10.14
C VAL A 93 6.19 -9.69 10.50
N ILE A 94 6.49 -9.62 11.79
CA ILE A 94 7.74 -9.07 12.34
C ILE A 94 8.25 -10.05 13.40
N GLY A 95 9.39 -10.68 13.15
CA GLY A 95 9.91 -11.66 14.09
C GLY A 95 11.00 -12.54 13.51
N ASN A 96 11.49 -13.47 14.33
CA ASN A 96 12.46 -14.46 13.91
C ASN A 96 11.79 -15.71 13.32
N SER A 97 12.54 -16.43 12.51
CA SER A 97 12.12 -17.73 12.00
C SER A 97 12.12 -18.77 13.13
N LYS A 98 11.12 -19.68 13.12
CA LYS A 98 11.09 -20.84 13.99
C LYS A 98 12.23 -21.82 13.68
N ASN A 99 12.55 -21.96 12.39
CA ASN A 99 13.46 -23.01 11.92
C ASN A 99 14.91 -22.58 11.79
N TYR A 100 15.17 -21.26 11.69
CA TYR A 100 16.51 -20.73 11.43
C TYR A 100 16.82 -19.56 12.35
N LYS A 101 17.85 -19.70 13.19
CA LYS A 101 18.21 -18.70 14.21
C LYS A 101 18.63 -17.34 13.62
N ASN A 102 19.15 -17.32 12.39
CA ASN A 102 19.69 -16.11 11.75
C ASN A 102 18.73 -15.50 10.73
N VAL A 103 17.48 -15.96 10.68
CA VAL A 103 16.48 -15.47 9.72
C VAL A 103 15.42 -14.68 10.46
N PHE A 104 15.23 -13.44 10.04
CA PHE A 104 14.23 -12.52 10.57
C PHE A 104 13.28 -12.10 9.48
N TYR A 105 12.03 -11.90 9.84
CA TYR A 105 10.95 -11.52 8.93
C TYR A 105 10.47 -10.10 9.22
N SER A 106 10.24 -9.33 8.15
CA SER A 106 9.54 -8.04 8.21
C SER A 106 8.81 -7.84 6.88
N PHE A 107 7.56 -8.30 6.79
CA PHE A 107 6.77 -8.24 5.56
C PHE A 107 5.27 -8.19 5.84
N GLY A 108 4.46 -8.00 4.77
CA GLY A 108 3.02 -8.02 4.89
C GLY A 108 2.42 -6.70 5.43
N HIS A 109 3.08 -5.57 5.20
CA HIS A 109 2.68 -4.25 5.72
C HIS A 109 1.56 -3.58 4.93
N HIS A 110 0.96 -4.25 3.95
CA HIS A 110 -0.11 -3.68 3.13
C HIS A 110 0.27 -2.35 2.47
N HIS A 111 -0.62 -1.37 2.63
CA HIS A 111 -0.41 0.03 2.22
C HIS A 111 0.37 0.87 3.26
N LEU A 112 0.77 0.27 4.38
CA LEU A 112 1.47 0.96 5.48
C LEU A 112 2.99 0.75 5.49
N GLY A 113 3.55 0.08 4.47
CA GLY A 113 4.98 -0.28 4.43
C GLY A 113 5.91 0.93 4.59
N TRP A 114 5.63 2.03 3.92
CA TRP A 114 6.38 3.27 4.08
C TRP A 114 6.28 3.85 5.49
N THR A 115 5.06 3.93 6.04
CA THR A 115 4.80 4.47 7.37
C THR A 115 5.46 3.63 8.46
N LEU A 116 5.41 2.31 8.33
CA LEU A 116 5.90 1.37 9.35
C LEU A 116 7.36 0.92 9.13
N GLY A 117 7.98 1.27 8.01
CA GLY A 117 9.31 0.78 7.64
C GLY A 117 10.37 1.09 8.69
N ALA A 118 10.44 2.33 9.16
CA ALA A 118 11.43 2.75 10.15
C ALA A 118 11.26 2.02 11.50
N ILE A 119 10.04 1.90 12.00
CA ILE A 119 9.79 1.18 13.28
C ILE A 119 10.02 -0.32 13.14
N SER A 120 9.62 -0.92 12.02
CA SER A 120 9.87 -2.34 11.74
C SER A 120 11.37 -2.63 11.65
N GLY A 121 12.13 -1.78 10.96
CA GLY A 121 13.59 -1.88 10.89
C GLY A 121 14.25 -1.77 12.27
N LYS A 122 13.80 -0.82 13.11
CA LYS A 122 14.29 -0.68 14.50
C LYS A 122 14.00 -1.92 15.34
N ILE A 123 12.81 -2.53 15.20
CA ILE A 123 12.46 -3.76 15.91
C ILE A 123 13.38 -4.89 15.48
N ILE A 124 13.57 -5.11 14.18
CA ILE A 124 14.45 -6.16 13.66
C ILE A 124 15.90 -5.95 14.10
N SER A 125 16.40 -4.71 14.06
CA SER A 125 17.75 -4.38 14.56
C SER A 125 17.92 -4.78 16.02
N LYS A 126 16.99 -4.43 16.90
CA LYS A 126 17.02 -4.83 18.31
C LYS A 126 17.00 -6.34 18.49
N MET A 127 16.19 -7.05 17.73
CA MET A 127 16.14 -8.52 17.77
C MET A 127 17.47 -9.14 17.37
N ILE A 128 18.12 -8.64 16.34
CA ILE A 128 19.45 -9.11 15.88
C ILE A 128 20.51 -8.86 16.97
N SER A 129 20.45 -7.72 17.64
CA SER A 129 21.38 -7.34 18.71
C SER A 129 21.02 -7.95 20.08
N ASN A 130 20.00 -8.80 20.18
CA ASN A 130 19.48 -9.34 21.43
C ASN A 130 19.05 -8.27 22.45
N GLU A 131 18.62 -7.11 21.98
CA GLU A 131 18.08 -6.05 22.81
C GLU A 131 16.58 -6.24 23.02
N LYS A 132 16.07 -5.80 24.19
CA LYS A 132 14.63 -5.84 24.47
C LYS A 132 13.88 -4.87 23.56
N THR A 133 12.81 -5.37 22.95
CA THR A 133 11.78 -4.52 22.34
C THR A 133 10.79 -4.10 23.42
N ASN A 134 10.32 -2.83 23.37
CA ASN A 134 9.30 -2.35 24.30
C ASN A 134 7.87 -2.63 23.79
N LEU A 135 7.74 -3.49 22.79
CA LEU A 135 6.48 -3.88 22.16
C LEU A 135 6.27 -5.37 22.34
N ASP A 136 5.03 -5.76 22.58
CA ASP A 136 4.64 -7.16 22.46
C ASP A 136 4.60 -7.54 20.97
N LEU A 137 5.47 -8.46 20.58
CA LEU A 137 5.59 -8.94 19.20
C LEU A 137 4.80 -10.23 18.95
N GLN A 138 4.12 -10.78 19.93
CA GLN A 138 3.34 -12.00 19.77
C GLN A 138 2.28 -11.88 18.64
N PRO A 139 1.51 -10.77 18.54
CA PRO A 139 0.54 -10.58 17.46
C PRO A 139 1.16 -10.53 16.07
N TYR A 140 2.45 -10.24 15.97
CA TYR A 140 3.19 -10.10 14.70
C TYR A 140 3.99 -11.35 14.34
N SER A 141 3.95 -12.39 15.15
CA SER A 141 4.68 -13.64 14.91
C SER A 141 4.14 -14.35 13.67
N SER A 142 5.06 -14.96 12.87
CA SER A 142 4.68 -15.84 11.78
C SER A 142 3.92 -17.09 12.24
N LEU A 143 4.07 -17.47 13.51
CA LEU A 143 3.44 -18.65 14.10
C LEU A 143 1.93 -18.47 14.39
N ARG A 144 1.41 -17.26 14.29
CA ARG A 144 -0.03 -16.99 14.47
C ARG A 144 -0.93 -17.60 13.39
N PHE A 145 -0.32 -18.11 12.32
CA PHE A 145 -1.02 -18.78 11.23
C PHE A 145 -0.81 -20.30 11.19
N THR A 146 -0.24 -20.90 12.23
CA THR A 146 -0.01 -22.35 12.36
C THR A 146 -1.06 -23.03 13.22
#